data_0b54479747303de708673aadab55daba
#
_entry.id   0b54479747303de708673aadab55daba
#
_cell.length_a   1.000
_cell.length_b   1.000
_cell.length_c   1.000
_cell.angle_alpha   90.00
_cell.angle_beta   90.00
_cell.angle_gamma   90.00
#
_symmetry.space_group_name_H-M   'P 1'
#
loop_
_entity.id
_entity.type
_entity.pdbx_description
1 polymer ?
#
loop_
_entity_poly.entity_id
_entity_poly.type
_entity_poly.pdbx_seq_one_letter_code
_entity_poly.pdbx_strand_id
1 'polypeptide(L)'
;MVFVIFLACSVVLASGCVSDNKSNTTKTYAQNNISFTYPGSWEIVNATSPNAVVAVADPNSVQNGTPTTLVVIQKPDVAAGSDINTIYTSNYATFFNNTNYQRISDGNITVNGVNARENIYETNTTVNPIQYSAVWLNESGSIYVILSAAQVTDFENQTSNFNLILNSFKVQ
;
A
#
# COMPACT_ATOMS: atom_id res chain seq x y z
N MET A 1 -9.72 -9.93 -16.44
CA MET A 1 -8.41 -9.27 -16.39
C MET A 1 -7.91 -9.42 -14.98
N VAL A 2 -6.85 -10.19 -14.77
CA VAL A 2 -6.34 -10.50 -13.42
C VAL A 2 -5.37 -9.38 -13.04
N PHE A 3 -5.68 -8.64 -11.97
CA PHE A 3 -4.74 -7.67 -11.39
C PHE A 3 -3.79 -8.43 -10.47
N VAL A 4 -2.63 -8.82 -11.00
CA VAL A 4 -1.57 -9.36 -10.17
C VAL A 4 -0.84 -8.18 -9.53
N ILE A 5 -0.99 -8.03 -8.21
CA ILE A 5 -0.27 -7.02 -7.44
C ILE A 5 1.18 -7.53 -7.26
N PHE A 6 2.05 -7.26 -8.25
CA PHE A 6 3.49 -7.45 -8.08
C PHE A 6 4.09 -6.15 -7.54
N LEU A 7 4.74 -6.24 -6.40
CA LEU A 7 5.54 -5.16 -5.85
C LEU A 7 7.01 -5.41 -6.21
N ALA A 8 7.46 -4.86 -7.33
CA ALA A 8 8.88 -4.71 -7.63
C ALA A 8 9.21 -3.21 -7.51
N CYS A 9 9.93 -2.82 -6.47
CA CYS A 9 10.33 -1.44 -6.23
C CYS A 9 11.81 -1.28 -6.53
N SER A 10 12.16 -0.52 -7.56
CA SER A 10 13.54 -0.10 -7.82
C SER A 10 13.71 1.34 -7.35
N VAL A 11 14.62 1.59 -6.41
CA VAL A 11 14.85 2.91 -5.82
C VAL A 11 16.10 3.54 -6.41
N VAL A 12 15.96 4.75 -6.93
CA VAL A 12 17.10 5.65 -7.18
C VAL A 12 17.14 6.64 -6.02
N LEU A 13 18.11 6.48 -5.13
CA LEU A 13 18.31 7.41 -4.01
C LEU A 13 19.11 8.63 -4.47
N ALA A 14 18.51 9.80 -4.40
CA ALA A 14 19.24 11.06 -4.41
C ALA A 14 19.69 11.35 -2.98
N SER A 15 20.99 11.23 -2.69
CA SER A 15 21.58 11.41 -1.38
C SER A 15 21.54 12.88 -0.97
N GLY A 16 20.67 13.23 -0.02
CA GLY A 16 20.71 14.48 0.72
C GLY A 16 20.91 14.20 2.20
N CYS A 17 22.08 14.54 2.78
CA CYS A 17 22.33 14.45 4.20
C CYS A 17 21.44 15.43 4.97
N VAL A 18 20.66 14.96 5.93
CA VAL A 18 20.06 15.79 6.99
C VAL A 18 20.10 15.03 8.30
N SER A 19 20.61 15.71 9.32
CA SER A 19 20.79 15.26 10.69
C SER A 19 19.51 14.91 11.43
N ASP A 20 19.59 13.87 12.28
CA ASP A 20 18.54 13.37 13.16
C ASP A 20 17.91 14.44 14.06
N ASN A 21 16.66 14.76 13.77
CA ASN A 21 15.67 15.09 14.77
C ASN A 21 14.43 14.24 14.43
N LYS A 22 14.13 13.24 15.27
CA LYS A 22 12.82 12.53 15.23
C LYS A 22 11.73 13.53 15.59
N SER A 23 11.39 14.41 14.65
CA SER A 23 10.20 15.23 14.76
C SER A 23 9.01 14.39 14.30
N ASN A 24 7.95 14.35 15.09
CA ASN A 24 6.64 13.80 14.76
C ASN A 24 5.97 14.61 13.60
N THR A 25 6.76 15.02 12.62
CA THR A 25 6.29 15.78 11.47
C THR A 25 5.63 14.83 10.49
N THR A 26 4.61 15.33 9.85
CA THR A 26 3.96 14.66 8.73
C THR A 26 4.14 15.50 7.46
N LYS A 27 4.08 14.84 6.32
CA LYS A 27 4.03 15.45 4.98
C LYS A 27 2.69 15.15 4.34
N THR A 28 2.27 15.99 3.41
CA THR A 28 1.03 15.76 2.65
C THR A 28 1.37 15.57 1.17
N TYR A 29 0.82 14.52 0.58
CA TYR A 29 0.73 14.34 -0.86
C TYR A 29 -0.61 14.91 -1.35
N ALA A 30 -0.61 15.72 -2.41
CA ALA A 30 -1.81 16.29 -3.01
C ALA A 30 -1.59 16.46 -4.52
N GLN A 31 -1.67 15.36 -5.26
CA GLN A 31 -1.51 15.31 -6.73
C GLN A 31 -2.37 14.17 -7.30
N ASN A 32 -2.51 14.09 -8.61
CA ASN A 32 -3.24 13.02 -9.31
C ASN A 32 -4.68 12.82 -8.80
N ASN A 33 -5.36 13.92 -8.42
CA ASN A 33 -6.71 13.95 -7.86
C ASN A 33 -6.87 13.17 -6.54
N ILE A 34 -5.78 12.92 -5.82
CA ILE A 34 -5.81 12.31 -4.49
C ILE A 34 -4.98 13.13 -3.50
N SER A 35 -5.31 13.00 -2.23
CA SER A 35 -4.48 13.53 -1.15
C SER A 35 -4.44 12.58 0.03
N PHE A 36 -3.32 12.58 0.74
CA PHE A 36 -3.13 11.87 1.99
C PHE A 36 -1.94 12.42 2.77
N THR A 37 -1.90 12.14 4.06
CA THR A 37 -0.81 12.51 4.97
C THR A 37 0.05 11.27 5.25
N TYR A 38 1.37 11.44 5.29
CA TYR A 38 2.32 10.37 5.53
C TYR A 38 3.43 10.82 6.50
N PRO A 39 4.18 9.89 7.14
CA PRO A 39 5.25 10.25 8.07
C PRO A 39 6.29 11.15 7.44
N GLY A 40 6.74 12.18 8.16
CA GLY A 40 7.71 13.15 7.66
C GLY A 40 9.08 12.58 7.34
N SER A 41 9.44 11.43 7.95
CA SER A 41 10.65 10.66 7.64
C SER A 41 10.55 9.84 6.37
N TRP A 42 9.33 9.59 5.85
CA TRP A 42 9.13 8.80 4.63
C TRP A 42 9.32 9.64 3.38
N GLU A 43 9.61 8.99 2.28
CA GLU A 43 9.89 9.61 0.98
C GLU A 43 8.96 9.04 -0.10
N ILE A 44 8.65 9.88 -1.09
CA ILE A 44 7.98 9.43 -2.31
C ILE A 44 9.00 8.63 -3.13
N VAL A 45 8.61 7.43 -3.54
CA VAL A 45 9.46 6.52 -4.31
C VAL A 45 8.79 6.11 -5.61
N ASN A 46 9.58 5.68 -6.58
CA ASN A 46 9.04 5.16 -7.83
C ASN A 46 8.38 3.78 -7.57
N ALA A 47 7.12 3.67 -7.90
CA ALA A 47 6.40 2.41 -7.88
C ALA A 47 6.42 1.77 -9.27
N THR A 48 6.83 0.50 -9.34
CA THR A 48 6.82 -0.29 -10.58
C THR A 48 5.55 -1.17 -10.69
N SER A 49 4.68 -1.10 -9.67
CA SER A 49 3.45 -1.86 -9.64
C SER A 49 2.46 -1.34 -10.70
N PRO A 50 1.74 -2.22 -11.41
CA PRO A 50 0.72 -1.81 -12.36
C PRO A 50 -0.33 -0.91 -11.69
N ASN A 51 -0.77 0.14 -12.40
CA ASN A 51 -1.78 1.10 -11.92
C ASN A 51 -1.39 1.87 -10.63
N ALA A 52 -0.12 1.87 -10.25
CA ALA A 52 0.34 2.70 -9.13
C ALA A 52 0.20 4.18 -9.47
N VAL A 53 -0.45 4.92 -8.58
CA VAL A 53 -0.58 6.37 -8.65
C VAL A 53 0.59 7.04 -7.93
N VAL A 54 0.96 6.49 -6.78
CA VAL A 54 2.08 6.97 -5.95
C VAL A 54 2.51 5.87 -4.99
N ALA A 55 3.78 5.90 -4.59
CA ALA A 55 4.29 5.13 -3.46
C ALA A 55 5.07 6.04 -2.50
N VAL A 56 4.96 5.75 -1.21
CA VAL A 56 5.77 6.35 -0.14
C VAL A 56 6.40 5.24 0.68
N ALA A 57 7.65 5.42 1.08
CA ALA A 57 8.42 4.39 1.79
C ALA A 57 9.26 4.96 2.92
N ASP A 58 9.53 4.13 3.92
CA ASP A 58 10.52 4.42 4.95
C ASP A 58 11.93 4.19 4.37
N PRO A 59 12.76 5.23 4.20
CA PRO A 59 14.12 5.10 3.69
C PRO A 59 15.03 4.26 4.61
N ASN A 60 14.69 4.11 5.90
CA ASN A 60 15.45 3.28 6.83
C ASN A 60 15.15 1.78 6.70
N SER A 61 14.11 1.41 5.94
CA SER A 61 13.71 0.01 5.74
C SER A 61 14.40 -0.65 4.54
N VAL A 62 15.35 0.03 3.89
CA VAL A 62 15.97 -0.46 2.64
C VAL A 62 16.81 -1.72 2.88
N GLN A 63 16.49 -2.77 2.14
CA GLN A 63 17.25 -4.02 2.07
C GLN A 63 17.56 -4.35 0.61
N ASN A 64 18.83 -4.59 0.31
CA ASN A 64 19.29 -4.85 -1.05
C ASN A 64 18.82 -3.79 -2.08
N GLY A 65 18.77 -2.52 -1.67
CA GLY A 65 18.35 -1.42 -2.53
C GLY A 65 16.83 -1.25 -2.67
N THR A 66 16.03 -2.03 -1.95
CA THR A 66 14.57 -1.98 -2.00
C THR A 66 14.00 -1.70 -0.61
N PRO A 67 13.10 -0.70 -0.44
CA PRO A 67 12.40 -0.50 0.83
C PRO A 67 11.47 -1.67 1.11
N THR A 68 11.50 -2.16 2.35
CA THR A 68 10.60 -3.23 2.82
C THR A 68 9.36 -2.68 3.52
N THR A 69 9.39 -1.42 3.96
CA THR A 69 8.26 -0.72 4.60
C THR A 69 7.79 0.39 3.70
N LEU A 70 6.57 0.25 3.14
CA LEU A 70 6.04 1.20 2.17
C LEU A 70 4.51 1.13 2.08
N VAL A 71 3.93 2.16 1.47
CA VAL A 71 2.53 2.18 1.03
C VAL A 71 2.48 2.55 -0.44
N VAL A 72 1.74 1.77 -1.23
CA VAL A 72 1.45 2.05 -2.63
C VAL A 72 -0.04 2.33 -2.78
N ILE A 73 -0.40 3.45 -3.38
CA ILE A 73 -1.78 3.73 -3.77
C ILE A 73 -1.92 3.38 -5.25
N GLN A 74 -2.85 2.50 -5.55
CA GLN A 74 -3.15 2.05 -6.90
C GLN A 74 -4.56 2.47 -7.29
N LYS A 75 -4.77 2.73 -8.57
CA LYS A 75 -6.09 2.94 -9.18
C LYS A 75 -6.25 1.93 -10.31
N PRO A 76 -6.85 0.76 -10.04
CA PRO A 76 -7.13 -0.24 -11.08
C PRO A 76 -7.94 0.34 -12.23
N ASP A 77 -7.57 -0.02 -13.45
CA ASP A 77 -8.34 0.34 -14.65
C ASP A 77 -9.53 -0.61 -14.79
N VAL A 78 -10.65 -0.23 -14.19
CA VAL A 78 -11.92 -0.96 -14.22
C VAL A 78 -13.03 -0.03 -14.72
N ALA A 79 -14.08 -0.62 -15.31
CA ALA A 79 -15.21 0.18 -15.78
C ALA A 79 -15.84 0.98 -14.64
N ALA A 80 -16.27 2.21 -14.94
CA ALA A 80 -16.96 3.04 -13.96
C ALA A 80 -18.22 2.34 -13.44
N GLY A 81 -18.44 2.39 -12.12
CA GLY A 81 -19.57 1.73 -11.47
C GLY A 81 -19.39 0.22 -11.25
N SER A 82 -18.19 -0.32 -11.50
CA SER A 82 -17.90 -1.72 -11.18
C SER A 82 -18.15 -2.01 -9.70
N ASP A 83 -18.76 -3.15 -9.42
CA ASP A 83 -18.95 -3.61 -8.04
C ASP A 83 -17.61 -4.05 -7.43
N ILE A 84 -17.23 -3.37 -6.35
CA ILE A 84 -15.97 -3.62 -5.66
C ILE A 84 -15.83 -5.06 -5.16
N ASN A 85 -16.93 -5.70 -4.72
CA ASN A 85 -16.89 -7.07 -4.22
C ASN A 85 -16.59 -8.05 -5.34
N THR A 86 -17.16 -7.82 -6.52
CA THR A 86 -16.91 -8.64 -7.71
C THR A 86 -15.44 -8.52 -8.13
N ILE A 87 -14.91 -7.29 -8.21
CA ILE A 87 -13.50 -7.05 -8.60
C ILE A 87 -12.54 -7.65 -7.57
N TYR A 88 -12.79 -7.40 -6.28
CA TYR A 88 -12.00 -7.95 -5.17
C TYR A 88 -11.98 -9.48 -5.22
N THR A 89 -13.14 -10.13 -5.30
CA THR A 89 -13.25 -11.59 -5.31
C THR A 89 -12.55 -12.18 -6.53
N SER A 90 -12.74 -11.60 -7.71
CA SER A 90 -12.09 -12.07 -8.94
C SER A 90 -10.56 -11.93 -8.88
N ASN A 91 -10.06 -10.82 -8.28
CA ASN A 91 -8.63 -10.61 -8.12
C ASN A 91 -8.02 -11.69 -7.22
N TYR A 92 -8.60 -11.95 -6.07
CA TYR A 92 -8.04 -12.89 -5.09
C TYR A 92 -8.36 -14.37 -5.38
N ALA A 93 -9.35 -14.66 -6.22
CA ALA A 93 -9.61 -16.04 -6.68
C ALA A 93 -8.42 -16.66 -7.41
N THR A 94 -7.62 -15.83 -8.09
CA THR A 94 -6.43 -16.28 -8.83
C THR A 94 -5.11 -15.94 -8.12
N PHE A 95 -5.09 -14.87 -7.34
CA PHE A 95 -3.87 -14.41 -6.66
C PHE A 95 -3.28 -15.49 -5.74
N PHE A 96 -4.11 -16.12 -4.91
CA PHE A 96 -3.68 -17.16 -3.97
C PHE A 96 -3.51 -18.56 -4.60
N ASN A 97 -3.74 -18.72 -5.90
CA ASN A 97 -3.23 -19.89 -6.63
C ASN A 97 -1.70 -19.86 -6.77
N ASN A 98 -1.10 -18.69 -6.60
CA ASN A 98 0.34 -18.53 -6.50
C ASN A 98 0.80 -18.90 -5.09
N THR A 99 1.53 -20.00 -4.95
CA THR A 99 2.02 -20.52 -3.68
C THR A 99 3.07 -19.64 -2.98
N ASN A 100 3.49 -18.54 -3.63
CA ASN A 100 4.41 -17.56 -3.04
C ASN A 100 3.73 -16.68 -1.98
N TYR A 101 2.40 -16.73 -1.86
CA TYR A 101 1.63 -15.92 -0.92
C TYR A 101 0.68 -16.77 -0.09
N GLN A 102 0.55 -16.41 1.18
CA GLN A 102 -0.38 -17.01 2.12
C GLN A 102 -1.33 -15.95 2.65
N ARG A 103 -2.65 -16.20 2.58
CA ARG A 103 -3.66 -15.34 3.19
C ARG A 103 -3.64 -15.52 4.71
N ILE A 104 -3.64 -14.40 5.43
CA ILE A 104 -3.79 -14.35 6.89
C ILE A 104 -5.25 -14.09 7.24
N SER A 105 -5.86 -13.05 6.67
CA SER A 105 -7.27 -12.72 6.90
C SER A 105 -7.86 -11.91 5.75
N ASP A 106 -9.19 -11.92 5.64
CA ASP A 106 -9.93 -10.97 4.82
C ASP A 106 -11.24 -10.55 5.50
N GLY A 107 -11.74 -9.37 5.17
CA GLY A 107 -12.95 -8.86 5.78
C GLY A 107 -13.41 -7.51 5.24
N ASN A 108 -14.51 -7.04 5.83
CA ASN A 108 -15.02 -5.70 5.62
C ASN A 108 -14.48 -4.79 6.71
N ILE A 109 -14.05 -3.59 6.32
CA ILE A 109 -13.64 -2.53 7.23
C ILE A 109 -14.33 -1.22 6.84
N THR A 110 -14.22 -0.20 7.69
CA THR A 110 -14.71 1.14 7.38
C THR A 110 -13.52 2.11 7.42
N VAL A 111 -13.34 2.86 6.36
CA VAL A 111 -12.30 3.89 6.24
C VAL A 111 -12.99 5.23 6.01
N ASN A 112 -12.86 6.17 6.96
CA ASN A 112 -13.50 7.50 6.88
C ASN A 112 -15.01 7.46 6.59
N GLY A 113 -15.72 6.45 7.11
CA GLY A 113 -17.16 6.25 6.85
C GLY A 113 -17.48 5.55 5.53
N VAL A 114 -16.49 5.20 4.73
CA VAL A 114 -16.65 4.43 3.47
C VAL A 114 -16.44 2.94 3.75
N ASN A 115 -17.35 2.11 3.26
CA ASN A 115 -17.18 0.66 3.31
C ASN A 115 -16.03 0.23 2.40
N ALA A 116 -15.12 -0.55 2.94
CA ALA A 116 -13.93 -1.06 2.25
C ALA A 116 -13.75 -2.55 2.51
N ARG A 117 -12.96 -3.20 1.67
CA ARG A 117 -12.54 -4.60 1.85
C ARG A 117 -11.05 -4.63 2.16
N GLU A 118 -10.66 -5.40 3.16
CA GLU A 118 -9.26 -5.61 3.49
C GLU A 118 -8.86 -7.07 3.24
N ASN A 119 -7.67 -7.28 2.71
CA ASN A 119 -7.01 -8.58 2.66
C ASN A 119 -5.62 -8.45 3.27
N ILE A 120 -5.35 -9.25 4.30
CA ILE A 120 -4.02 -9.35 4.91
C ILE A 120 -3.41 -10.67 4.47
N TYR A 121 -2.19 -10.61 3.95
CA TYR A 121 -1.45 -11.76 3.45
C TYR A 121 0.05 -11.54 3.58
N GLU A 122 0.82 -12.60 3.45
CA GLU A 122 2.29 -12.55 3.52
C GLU A 122 2.96 -13.36 2.41
N THR A 123 4.23 -13.10 2.18
CA THR A 123 5.04 -13.97 1.31
C THR A 123 5.32 -15.29 2.01
N ASN A 124 5.12 -16.39 1.29
CA ASN A 124 5.40 -17.74 1.79
C ASN A 124 6.91 -18.04 1.64
N THR A 125 7.72 -17.37 2.44
CA THR A 125 9.18 -17.53 2.50
C THR A 125 9.64 -17.53 3.95
N THR A 126 10.70 -18.27 4.25
CA THR A 126 11.29 -18.34 5.60
C THR A 126 12.33 -17.22 5.84
N VAL A 127 12.76 -16.55 4.78
CA VAL A 127 13.79 -15.50 4.88
C VAL A 127 13.13 -14.14 4.61
N ASN A 128 13.09 -13.29 5.64
CA ASN A 128 12.54 -11.94 5.58
C ASN A 128 11.13 -11.89 4.94
N PRO A 129 10.14 -12.63 5.47
CA PRO A 129 8.80 -12.59 4.93
C PRO A 129 8.21 -11.18 5.04
N ILE A 130 7.49 -10.76 3.99
CA ILE A 130 6.79 -9.48 3.94
C ILE A 130 5.30 -9.72 4.15
N GLN A 131 4.71 -8.98 5.07
CA GLN A 131 3.27 -8.90 5.27
C GLN A 131 2.70 -7.71 4.53
N TYR A 132 1.51 -7.88 3.99
CA TYR A 132 0.75 -6.89 3.24
C TYR A 132 -0.64 -6.71 3.86
N SER A 133 -1.13 -5.46 3.88
CA SER A 133 -2.55 -5.14 4.00
C SER A 133 -2.97 -4.40 2.74
N ALA A 134 -3.93 -4.97 2.01
CA ALA A 134 -4.50 -4.37 0.82
C ALA A 134 -5.93 -3.94 1.11
N VAL A 135 -6.14 -2.64 1.24
CA VAL A 135 -7.46 -2.03 1.48
C VAL A 135 -8.03 -1.54 0.17
N TRP A 136 -9.17 -2.11 -0.21
CA TRP A 136 -9.93 -1.78 -1.41
C TRP A 136 -11.10 -0.90 -1.04
N LEU A 137 -11.22 0.27 -1.66
CA LEU A 137 -12.33 1.20 -1.43
C LEU A 137 -12.83 1.78 -2.74
N ASN A 138 -14.14 2.10 -2.78
CA ASN A 138 -14.75 2.84 -3.87
C ASN A 138 -14.94 4.28 -3.40
N GLU A 139 -14.23 5.20 -4.01
CA GLU A 139 -14.30 6.62 -3.69
C GLU A 139 -14.54 7.42 -4.97
N SER A 140 -15.57 8.26 -4.95
CA SER A 140 -15.95 9.07 -6.12
C SER A 140 -16.14 8.28 -7.42
N GLY A 141 -16.70 7.05 -7.32
CA GLY A 141 -16.97 6.18 -8.48
C GLY A 141 -15.75 5.47 -9.07
N SER A 142 -14.60 5.57 -8.41
CA SER A 142 -13.36 4.87 -8.78
C SER A 142 -12.92 3.92 -7.68
N ILE A 143 -12.36 2.78 -8.06
CA ILE A 143 -11.77 1.84 -7.11
C ILE A 143 -10.30 2.21 -6.87
N TYR A 144 -9.94 2.29 -5.60
CA TYR A 144 -8.56 2.47 -5.15
C TYR A 144 -8.13 1.29 -4.31
N VAL A 145 -6.83 0.97 -4.35
CA VAL A 145 -6.20 -0.01 -3.47
C VAL A 145 -5.07 0.67 -2.74
N ILE A 146 -5.15 0.71 -1.42
CA ILE A 146 -4.08 1.18 -0.55
C ILE A 146 -3.37 -0.07 -0.05
N LEU A 147 -2.17 -0.32 -0.59
CA LEU A 147 -1.36 -1.49 -0.28
C LEU A 147 -0.23 -1.09 0.64
N SER A 148 -0.33 -1.49 1.90
CA SER A 148 0.72 -1.35 2.92
C SER A 148 1.58 -2.60 2.97
N ALA A 149 2.88 -2.47 3.14
CA ALA A 149 3.82 -3.57 3.26
C ALA A 149 4.90 -3.29 4.30
N ALA A 150 5.27 -4.31 5.06
CA ALA A 150 6.45 -4.32 5.92
C ALA A 150 6.92 -5.77 6.15
N GLN A 151 8.13 -5.95 6.68
CA GLN A 151 8.52 -7.26 7.19
C GLN A 151 7.53 -7.73 8.27
N VAL A 152 7.25 -9.02 8.33
CA VAL A 152 6.33 -9.61 9.32
C VAL A 152 6.70 -9.19 10.75
N THR A 153 7.99 -9.15 11.07
CA THR A 153 8.50 -8.77 12.40
C THR A 153 8.29 -7.28 12.74
N ASP A 154 8.06 -6.44 11.74
CA ASP A 154 7.92 -5.00 11.90
C ASP A 154 6.52 -4.46 11.55
N PHE A 155 5.69 -5.26 10.92
CA PHE A 155 4.39 -4.83 10.40
C PHE A 155 3.50 -4.18 11.47
N GLU A 156 3.44 -4.78 12.66
CA GLU A 156 2.65 -4.26 13.78
C GLU A 156 3.16 -2.87 14.23
N ASN A 157 4.47 -2.68 14.28
CA ASN A 157 5.10 -1.41 14.65
C ASN A 157 4.79 -0.30 13.63
N GLN A 158 4.54 -0.66 12.37
CA GLN A 158 4.22 0.28 11.30
C GLN A 158 2.72 0.58 11.17
N THR A 159 1.86 -0.10 11.92
CA THR A 159 0.40 0.04 11.81
C THR A 159 -0.07 1.49 12.00
N SER A 160 0.56 2.26 12.91
CA SER A 160 0.22 3.67 13.11
C SER A 160 0.53 4.52 11.87
N ASN A 161 1.63 4.24 11.16
CA ASN A 161 2.03 4.92 9.94
C ASN A 161 1.10 4.55 8.77
N PHE A 162 0.73 3.28 8.65
CA PHE A 162 -0.23 2.81 7.66
C PHE A 162 -1.61 3.44 7.88
N ASN A 163 -2.08 3.46 9.12
CA ASN A 163 -3.36 4.08 9.49
C ASN A 163 -3.37 5.60 9.26
N LEU A 164 -2.25 6.30 9.46
CA LEU A 164 -2.13 7.71 9.14
C LEU A 164 -2.45 7.98 7.66
N ILE A 165 -1.87 7.18 6.77
CA ILE A 165 -2.09 7.28 5.32
C ILE A 165 -3.53 6.89 4.98
N LEU A 166 -3.96 5.72 5.45
CA LEU A 166 -5.29 5.18 5.15
C LEU A 166 -6.41 6.13 5.60
N ASN A 167 -6.35 6.62 6.85
CA ASN A 167 -7.40 7.47 7.42
C ASN A 167 -7.37 8.92 6.92
N SER A 168 -6.28 9.34 6.27
CA SER A 168 -6.19 10.67 5.65
C SER A 168 -6.41 10.66 4.14
N PHE A 169 -6.52 9.48 3.53
CA PHE A 169 -6.75 9.35 2.08
C PHE A 169 -8.07 9.97 1.66
N LYS A 170 -8.03 10.77 0.60
CA LYS A 170 -9.18 11.44 -0.01
C LYS A 170 -8.99 11.54 -1.52
N VAL A 171 -10.07 11.43 -2.26
CA VAL A 171 -10.16 11.83 -3.67
C VAL A 171 -10.62 13.29 -3.73
N GLN A 172 -9.96 14.10 -4.55
CA GLN A 172 -10.21 15.54 -4.73
C GLN A 172 -11.15 15.80 -5.88
#